data_b96795919519c572a62e64d13262cd39
#
_entry.id   b96795919519c572a62e64d13262cd39
#
_cell.length_a   1.000
_cell.length_b   1.000
_cell.length_c   1.000
_cell.angle_alpha   90.00
_cell.angle_beta   90.00
_cell.angle_gamma   90.00
#
_symmetry.space_group_name_H-M   'P 1'
#
loop_
_entity.id
_entity.type
_entity.pdbx_description
1 polymer ?
#
loop_
_entity_poly.entity_id
_entity_poly.type
_entity_poly.pdbx_seq_one_letter_code
_entity_poly.pdbx_strand_id
1 'polypeptide(L)'
;MVCLLKIMPIFKKQSLEHYLRSRFGPAATLLSYGPIGKESSKGTYKQYGYGSPIKVTFRIGTLRRHAVLETMSPGPFGHEHMADRAQAILWDYESYGRLPRHVKALDVGAFTSTQTLFSVAKAREFFVLTEWTEGASYHEDLQRLVEGGSLRTLDRRRTRALATYLAGIHRRRRRDPPLYRRRLRELIGHGECIMGLTDSYPVPFGFITQDVLAAIEDACNQWRWRLRNKTHRLSQVHGDFHPWNVLFRRGTDFSVLDRSRGEWGEPADDVTSMVINYLLLSLCRWRRLHGPFELLFRLFWDTYLEQSGDEEVMAVAAPFFAFRGLVIASPVWYPKLPMEVRRRIFRFVENVLGASRFDPARVNEYCGL
;
A
#
# COMPACT_ATOMS: atom_id res chain seq x y z
N MET A 1 -17.09 15.03 16.45
CA MET A 1 -15.84 15.24 17.23
C MET A 1 -15.55 13.91 17.94
N VAL A 2 -14.69 13.07 17.35
CA VAL A 2 -14.33 11.76 17.94
C VAL A 2 -13.27 12.06 19.00
N CYS A 3 -13.63 11.94 20.27
CA CYS A 3 -12.68 11.95 21.37
C CYS A 3 -11.81 10.70 21.25
N LEU A 4 -10.64 10.82 20.60
CA LEU A 4 -9.64 9.78 20.58
C LEU A 4 -9.10 9.64 22.02
N LEU A 5 -9.61 8.66 22.75
CA LEU A 5 -9.05 8.25 24.02
C LEU A 5 -7.56 7.96 23.79
N LYS A 6 -6.69 8.77 24.40
CA LYS A 6 -5.26 8.48 24.49
C LYS A 6 -5.12 7.18 25.27
N ILE A 7 -4.94 6.08 24.55
CA ILE A 7 -4.70 4.78 25.17
C ILE A 7 -3.25 4.81 25.65
N MET A 8 -3.07 5.01 26.97
CA MET A 8 -1.79 4.69 27.59
C MET A 8 -1.56 3.19 27.42
N PRO A 9 -0.36 2.76 27.00
CA PRO A 9 -0.05 1.35 26.98
C PRO A 9 -0.19 0.81 28.40
N ILE A 10 -1.11 -0.13 28.57
CA ILE A 10 -1.27 -0.82 29.84
C ILE A 10 -0.16 -1.84 29.90
N PHE A 11 0.79 -1.66 30.80
CA PHE A 11 1.81 -2.65 31.11
C PHE A 11 1.92 -2.85 32.63
N LYS A 12 2.29 -4.06 33.01
CA LYS A 12 2.46 -4.39 34.41
C LYS A 12 3.81 -3.89 34.90
N LYS A 13 3.87 -3.42 36.14
CA LYS A 13 5.14 -3.02 36.82
C LYS A 13 6.23 -4.06 36.63
N GLN A 14 5.91 -5.35 36.86
CA GLN A 14 6.85 -6.46 36.71
C GLN A 14 7.43 -6.58 35.29
N SER A 15 6.61 -6.30 34.23
CA SER A 15 7.11 -6.31 32.86
C SER A 15 8.13 -5.21 32.60
N LEU A 16 7.92 -4.01 33.14
CA LEU A 16 8.87 -2.92 33.03
C LEU A 16 10.17 -3.25 33.83
N GLU A 17 10.08 -3.84 35.02
CA GLU A 17 11.24 -4.29 35.78
C GLU A 17 12.04 -5.36 35.03
N HIS A 18 11.37 -6.35 34.46
CA HIS A 18 12.03 -7.38 33.65
C HIS A 18 12.74 -6.76 32.45
N TYR A 19 12.08 -5.87 31.70
CA TYR A 19 12.65 -5.15 30.56
C TYR A 19 13.91 -4.35 30.98
N LEU A 20 13.86 -3.59 32.09
CA LEU A 20 15.00 -2.82 32.57
C LEU A 20 16.20 -3.73 32.91
N ARG A 21 15.97 -4.89 33.53
CA ARG A 21 17.01 -5.88 33.77
C ARG A 21 17.60 -6.49 32.53
N SER A 22 16.74 -6.84 31.56
CA SER A 22 17.18 -7.37 30.26
C SER A 22 18.02 -6.36 29.49
N ARG A 23 17.66 -5.07 29.54
CA ARG A 23 18.32 -4.03 28.76
C ARG A 23 19.56 -3.42 29.40
N PHE A 24 19.53 -3.21 30.72
CA PHE A 24 20.56 -2.49 31.49
C PHE A 24 21.32 -3.37 32.47
N GLY A 25 21.05 -4.68 32.48
CA GLY A 25 21.73 -5.65 33.36
C GLY A 25 20.95 -6.01 34.63
N PRO A 26 21.28 -7.14 35.26
CA PRO A 26 20.52 -7.69 36.38
C PRO A 26 20.47 -6.77 37.62
N ALA A 27 21.42 -5.84 37.76
CA ALA A 27 21.46 -4.83 38.83
C ALA A 27 20.45 -3.68 38.62
N ALA A 28 19.73 -3.64 37.48
CA ALA A 28 18.72 -2.62 37.22
C ALA A 28 17.47 -2.85 38.07
N THR A 29 17.04 -1.80 38.77
CA THR A 29 15.87 -1.83 39.68
C THR A 29 14.97 -0.64 39.39
N LEU A 30 13.69 -0.88 39.13
CA LEU A 30 12.69 0.17 38.98
C LEU A 30 12.43 0.84 40.33
N LEU A 31 12.47 2.17 40.35
CA LEU A 31 12.17 2.97 41.55
C LEU A 31 10.76 3.57 41.46
N SER A 32 10.44 4.19 40.35
CA SER A 32 9.10 4.76 40.11
C SER A 32 8.82 4.95 38.60
N TYR A 33 7.54 5.00 38.21
CA TYR A 33 7.13 5.41 36.91
C TYR A 33 5.76 6.12 36.96
N GLY A 34 5.51 7.04 36.03
CA GLY A 34 4.26 7.77 35.97
C GLY A 34 4.22 8.77 34.82
N PRO A 35 3.03 9.29 34.48
CA PRO A 35 2.85 10.24 33.38
C PRO A 35 3.63 11.54 33.62
N ILE A 36 4.09 12.16 32.52
CA ILE A 36 4.71 13.49 32.53
C ILE A 36 3.65 14.51 32.16
N GLY A 37 3.48 15.56 32.97
CA GLY A 37 2.80 16.80 32.58
C GLY A 37 1.29 16.71 32.42
N LYS A 38 0.53 16.50 33.50
CA LYS A 38 -0.92 16.78 33.53
C LYS A 38 -1.30 18.16 34.08
N GLU A 39 -0.37 18.98 34.52
CA GLU A 39 -0.71 20.22 35.25
C GLU A 39 -0.75 21.51 34.44
N SER A 40 -0.40 21.54 33.15
CA SER A 40 -0.27 22.83 32.43
C SER A 40 -1.12 22.99 31.15
N SER A 41 -2.15 22.21 30.94
CA SER A 41 -2.99 22.37 29.72
C SER A 41 -4.11 23.41 29.84
N LYS A 42 -4.28 24.09 30.98
CA LYS A 42 -5.17 25.21 31.10
C LYS A 42 -4.53 26.42 30.44
N GLY A 43 -5.00 26.80 29.25
CA GLY A 43 -4.58 28.03 28.55
C GLY A 43 -3.65 27.81 27.34
N THR A 44 -3.30 26.57 26.94
CA THR A 44 -2.53 26.33 25.73
C THR A 44 -3.44 26.07 24.52
N TYR A 45 -3.16 26.72 23.38
CA TYR A 45 -3.87 26.50 22.12
C TYR A 45 -3.65 25.10 21.55
N LYS A 46 -2.49 24.48 21.83
CA LYS A 46 -2.15 23.14 21.37
C LYS A 46 -2.73 22.08 22.30
N GLN A 47 -3.78 21.39 21.84
CA GLN A 47 -4.47 20.34 22.60
C GLN A 47 -4.19 18.93 22.08
N TYR A 48 -3.57 18.78 20.90
CA TYR A 48 -3.30 17.50 20.26
C TYR A 48 -1.83 17.10 20.38
N GLY A 49 -1.58 15.82 20.70
CA GLY A 49 -0.26 15.20 20.68
C GLY A 49 -0.38 13.71 20.45
N TYR A 50 0.64 13.12 19.86
CA TYR A 50 0.63 11.73 19.39
C TYR A 50 0.80 10.68 20.49
N GLY A 51 1.23 11.05 21.69
CA GLY A 51 1.50 10.10 22.74
C GLY A 51 1.27 10.63 24.16
N SER A 52 1.47 9.75 25.12
CA SER A 52 1.46 10.05 26.55
C SER A 52 2.79 9.60 27.15
N PRO A 53 3.79 10.49 27.26
CA PRO A 53 5.10 10.14 27.77
C PRO A 53 5.03 9.75 29.26
N ILE A 54 5.82 8.74 29.64
CA ILE A 54 5.91 8.21 31.00
C ILE A 54 7.34 8.40 31.47
N LYS A 55 7.53 9.10 32.60
CA LYS A 55 8.81 9.17 33.27
C LYS A 55 9.07 7.85 33.97
N VAL A 56 10.23 7.25 33.70
CA VAL A 56 10.72 6.04 34.38
C VAL A 56 11.96 6.40 35.16
N THR A 57 11.95 6.12 36.46
CA THR A 57 13.11 6.29 37.35
C THR A 57 13.57 4.91 37.77
N PHE A 58 14.84 4.60 37.52
CA PHE A 58 15.44 3.32 37.87
C PHE A 58 16.86 3.51 38.37
N ARG A 59 17.45 2.45 38.93
CA ARG A 59 18.82 2.42 39.48
C ARG A 59 19.59 1.27 38.82
N ILE A 60 20.86 1.50 38.53
CA ILE A 60 21.80 0.47 38.10
C ILE A 60 22.94 0.48 39.13
N GLY A 61 23.01 -0.55 39.97
CA GLY A 61 23.88 -0.50 41.17
C GLY A 61 23.51 0.68 42.07
N THR A 62 24.45 1.60 42.31
CA THR A 62 24.21 2.83 43.06
C THR A 62 23.73 4.02 42.23
N LEU A 63 23.85 3.96 40.91
CA LEU A 63 23.59 5.07 40.03
C LEU A 63 22.08 5.18 39.68
N ARG A 64 21.47 6.28 40.13
CA ARG A 64 20.07 6.63 39.77
C ARG A 64 20.00 7.20 38.38
N ARG A 65 19.01 6.73 37.56
CA ARG A 65 18.76 7.17 36.20
C ARG A 65 17.30 7.52 35.98
N HIS A 66 17.08 8.42 35.05
CA HIS A 66 15.74 8.81 34.57
C HIS A 66 15.67 8.61 33.06
N ALA A 67 14.54 8.10 32.58
CA ALA A 67 14.24 7.94 31.17
C ALA A 67 12.79 8.33 30.91
N VAL A 68 12.47 8.57 29.64
CA VAL A 68 11.09 8.77 29.17
C VAL A 68 10.75 7.58 28.27
N LEU A 69 9.66 6.90 28.58
CA LEU A 69 9.06 5.89 27.73
C LEU A 69 7.96 6.58 26.95
N GLU A 70 8.14 6.63 25.64
CA GLU A 70 7.21 7.25 24.71
C GLU A 70 6.51 6.18 23.87
N THR A 71 5.26 6.43 23.57
CA THR A 71 4.46 5.61 22.66
C THR A 71 3.63 6.51 21.77
N MET A 72 3.28 6.02 20.61
CA MET A 72 2.44 6.74 19.65
C MET A 72 1.02 6.16 19.66
N SER A 73 0.03 7.02 19.87
CA SER A 73 -1.38 6.64 19.85
C SER A 73 -1.90 6.57 18.41
N PRO A 74 -2.86 5.67 18.10
CA PRO A 74 -3.57 5.70 16.82
C PRO A 74 -4.15 7.08 16.52
N GLY A 75 -4.05 7.54 15.28
CA GLY A 75 -4.57 8.86 14.90
C GLY A 75 -4.63 9.04 13.38
N PRO A 76 -5.43 10.01 12.90
CA PRO A 76 -5.75 10.18 11.47
C PRO A 76 -4.64 10.84 10.65
N PHE A 77 -3.48 11.08 11.24
CA PHE A 77 -2.36 11.77 10.60
C PHE A 77 -1.24 10.79 10.19
N GLY A 78 -1.61 9.61 9.67
CA GLY A 78 -0.66 8.60 9.23
C GLY A 78 -0.20 7.66 10.34
N HIS A 79 -0.94 7.55 11.45
CA HIS A 79 -0.63 6.70 12.60
C HIS A 79 -1.76 5.72 12.93
N GLU A 80 -2.63 5.45 11.97
CA GLU A 80 -3.82 4.61 12.16
C GLU A 80 -3.44 3.16 12.47
N HIS A 81 -2.48 2.59 11.73
CA HIS A 81 -2.04 1.21 11.89
C HIS A 81 -0.85 1.08 12.85
N MET A 82 -0.67 -0.10 13.42
CA MET A 82 0.49 -0.39 14.25
C MET A 82 1.80 -0.24 13.44
N ALA A 83 1.80 -0.68 12.19
CA ALA A 83 2.95 -0.56 11.29
C ALA A 83 3.41 0.89 11.08
N ASP A 84 2.48 1.82 10.92
CA ASP A 84 2.80 3.26 10.77
C ASP A 84 3.52 3.79 12.02
N ARG A 85 3.03 3.41 13.19
CA ARG A 85 3.60 3.83 14.47
C ARG A 85 4.95 3.17 14.75
N ALA A 86 5.11 1.90 14.33
CA ALA A 86 6.39 1.21 14.42
C ALA A 86 7.45 1.89 13.54
N GLN A 87 7.12 2.22 12.29
CA GLN A 87 8.00 2.95 11.39
C GLN A 87 8.45 4.29 11.99
N ALA A 88 7.51 5.09 12.52
CA ALA A 88 7.83 6.38 13.12
C ALA A 88 8.77 6.25 14.32
N ILE A 89 8.48 5.30 15.24
CA ILE A 89 9.30 5.07 16.45
C ILE A 89 10.69 4.53 16.08
N LEU A 90 10.81 3.66 15.10
CA LEU A 90 12.10 3.17 14.61
C LEU A 90 12.93 4.31 14.02
N TRP A 91 12.30 5.19 13.27
CA TRP A 91 12.94 6.39 12.70
C TRP A 91 13.41 7.36 13.79
N ASP A 92 12.60 7.58 14.82
CA ASP A 92 12.99 8.37 15.98
C ASP A 92 14.24 7.79 16.64
N TYR A 93 14.27 6.48 16.86
CA TYR A 93 15.42 5.80 17.45
C TYR A 93 16.71 5.99 16.66
N GLU A 94 16.63 5.89 15.32
CA GLU A 94 17.77 6.08 14.45
C GLU A 94 18.25 7.53 14.38
N SER A 95 17.36 8.50 14.50
CA SER A 95 17.63 9.92 14.28
C SER A 95 18.04 10.70 15.52
N TYR A 96 17.52 10.36 16.70
CA TYR A 96 17.71 11.12 17.94
C TYR A 96 19.16 11.36 18.31
N GLY A 97 20.03 10.41 18.08
CA GLY A 97 21.46 10.53 18.39
C GLY A 97 22.29 11.35 17.39
N ARG A 98 21.68 11.78 16.27
CA ARG A 98 22.39 12.45 15.15
C ARG A 98 22.37 13.97 15.20
N LEU A 99 21.57 14.57 16.09
CA LEU A 99 21.49 16.02 16.27
C LEU A 99 22.26 16.50 17.49
N PRO A 100 23.03 17.60 17.37
CA PRO A 100 23.63 18.27 18.54
C PRO A 100 22.53 18.70 19.53
N ARG A 101 22.81 18.51 20.83
CA ARG A 101 21.91 18.89 21.95
C ARG A 101 20.57 18.16 21.98
N HIS A 102 20.34 17.17 21.11
CA HIS A 102 19.15 16.34 21.16
C HIS A 102 19.26 15.28 22.27
N VAL A 103 18.11 14.89 22.85
CA VAL A 103 18.05 13.75 23.76
C VAL A 103 18.46 12.47 23.00
N LYS A 104 19.14 11.57 23.70
CA LYS A 104 19.55 10.29 23.11
C LYS A 104 18.45 9.24 23.30
N ALA A 105 18.09 8.53 22.26
CA ALA A 105 17.30 7.32 22.41
C ALA A 105 18.15 6.24 23.08
N LEU A 106 17.66 5.72 24.20
CA LEU A 106 18.36 4.68 24.96
C LEU A 106 18.07 3.28 24.42
N ASP A 107 16.86 3.08 23.89
CA ASP A 107 16.40 1.81 23.36
C ASP A 107 15.14 2.02 22.51
N VAL A 108 14.83 1.02 21.69
CA VAL A 108 13.56 0.89 20.96
C VAL A 108 13.02 -0.51 21.17
N GLY A 109 11.71 -0.63 21.34
CA GLY A 109 11.09 -1.91 21.67
C GLY A 109 9.63 -1.98 21.32
N ALA A 110 9.02 -3.11 21.63
CA ALA A 110 7.61 -3.36 21.42
C ALA A 110 6.93 -3.93 22.66
N PHE A 111 5.60 -3.81 22.67
CA PHE A 111 4.73 -4.46 23.65
C PHE A 111 4.09 -5.70 23.03
N THR A 112 4.07 -6.81 23.78
CA THR A 112 3.32 -8.00 23.39
C THR A 112 1.83 -7.86 23.72
N SER A 113 1.01 -8.77 23.21
CA SER A 113 -0.41 -8.88 23.60
C SER A 113 -0.58 -9.19 25.11
N THR A 114 0.42 -9.80 25.74
CA THR A 114 0.46 -10.06 27.19
C THR A 114 1.02 -8.90 28.01
N GLN A 115 1.24 -7.74 27.38
CA GLN A 115 1.72 -6.51 28.01
C GLN A 115 3.17 -6.61 28.55
N THR A 116 3.98 -7.48 27.97
CA THR A 116 5.43 -7.52 28.20
C THR A 116 6.16 -6.62 27.23
N LEU A 117 7.32 -6.09 27.65
CA LEU A 117 8.19 -5.24 26.85
C LEU A 117 9.41 -6.05 26.40
N PHE A 118 9.83 -5.86 25.15
CA PHE A 118 11.10 -6.38 24.66
C PHE A 118 11.79 -5.39 23.74
N SER A 119 13.13 -5.43 23.72
CA SER A 119 13.97 -4.56 22.89
C SER A 119 14.09 -5.13 21.47
N VAL A 120 14.03 -4.26 20.46
CA VAL A 120 14.38 -4.55 19.08
C VAL A 120 15.58 -3.72 18.58
N ALA A 121 16.28 -3.01 19.47
CA ALA A 121 17.40 -2.14 19.12
C ALA A 121 18.60 -2.87 18.46
N LYS A 122 18.66 -4.19 18.56
CA LYS A 122 19.67 -5.02 17.88
C LYS A 122 19.20 -5.56 16.53
N ALA A 123 17.94 -5.36 16.14
CA ALA A 123 17.45 -5.75 14.83
C ALA A 123 18.21 -4.98 13.75
N ARG A 124 18.53 -5.65 12.65
CA ARG A 124 19.13 -5.05 11.45
C ARG A 124 18.12 -5.00 10.32
N GLU A 125 17.23 -5.99 10.28
CA GLU A 125 16.22 -6.14 9.25
C GLU A 125 15.02 -6.91 9.83
N PHE A 126 13.85 -6.71 9.24
CA PHE A 126 12.62 -7.40 9.58
C PHE A 126 12.24 -8.36 8.46
N PHE A 127 11.60 -9.46 8.80
CA PHE A 127 11.15 -10.46 7.83
C PHE A 127 9.75 -10.96 8.15
N VAL A 128 9.06 -11.45 7.13
CA VAL A 128 7.85 -12.27 7.27
C VAL A 128 8.12 -13.68 6.79
N LEU A 129 7.69 -14.67 7.55
CA LEU A 129 7.77 -16.08 7.18
C LEU A 129 6.37 -16.54 6.76
N THR A 130 6.23 -17.00 5.52
CA THR A 130 4.95 -17.45 4.97
C THR A 130 4.99 -18.95 4.66
N GLU A 131 3.82 -19.56 4.47
CA GLU A 131 3.72 -20.92 3.96
C GLU A 131 4.16 -20.98 2.50
N TRP A 132 4.82 -22.08 2.12
CA TRP A 132 5.09 -22.37 0.72
C TRP A 132 3.80 -22.75 0.00
N THR A 133 3.61 -22.23 -1.21
CA THR A 133 2.45 -22.53 -2.06
C THR A 133 2.91 -23.02 -3.42
N GLU A 134 2.47 -24.21 -3.82
CA GLU A 134 2.72 -24.78 -5.14
C GLU A 134 1.83 -24.10 -6.21
N GLY A 135 2.33 -24.04 -7.45
CA GLY A 135 1.58 -23.54 -8.61
C GLY A 135 2.48 -22.91 -9.66
N ALA A 136 1.94 -22.74 -10.86
CA ALA A 136 2.56 -21.99 -11.96
C ALA A 136 1.99 -20.57 -11.98
N SER A 137 2.84 -19.57 -12.22
CA SER A 137 2.42 -18.19 -12.32
C SER A 137 1.43 -18.00 -13.46
N TYR A 138 0.37 -17.24 -13.25
CA TYR A 138 -0.57 -16.88 -14.33
C TYR A 138 0.12 -16.12 -15.47
N HIS A 139 1.21 -15.43 -15.15
CA HIS A 139 2.05 -14.80 -16.16
C HIS A 139 2.54 -15.79 -17.22
N GLU A 140 2.86 -17.04 -16.84
CA GLU A 140 3.32 -18.08 -17.79
C GLU A 140 2.24 -18.45 -18.82
N ASP A 141 0.97 -18.50 -18.42
CA ASP A 141 -0.15 -18.69 -19.37
C ASP A 141 -0.24 -17.54 -20.37
N LEU A 142 -0.05 -16.32 -19.90
CA LEU A 142 -0.10 -15.12 -20.75
C LEU A 142 1.13 -15.03 -21.67
N GLN A 143 2.31 -15.38 -21.16
CA GLN A 143 3.55 -15.42 -21.94
C GLN A 143 3.44 -16.41 -23.11
N ARG A 144 2.86 -17.57 -22.88
CA ARG A 144 2.58 -18.55 -23.95
C ARG A 144 1.74 -17.94 -25.09
N LEU A 145 0.76 -17.07 -24.76
CA LEU A 145 -0.04 -16.35 -25.75
C LEU A 145 0.78 -15.29 -26.50
N VAL A 146 1.70 -14.61 -25.82
CA VAL A 146 2.66 -13.69 -26.47
C VAL A 146 3.53 -14.43 -27.47
N GLU A 147 3.98 -15.63 -27.16
CA GLU A 147 4.84 -16.47 -28.01
C GLU A 147 4.10 -17.13 -29.20
N GLY A 148 2.80 -16.91 -29.33
CA GLY A 148 2.01 -17.40 -30.45
C GLY A 148 1.15 -18.63 -30.13
N GLY A 149 1.05 -19.01 -28.88
CA GLY A 149 0.13 -20.06 -28.45
C GLY A 149 -1.33 -19.70 -28.70
N SER A 150 -2.14 -20.69 -29.00
CA SER A 150 -3.60 -20.50 -29.19
C SER A 150 -4.30 -20.27 -27.85
N LEU A 151 -5.37 -19.47 -27.87
CA LEU A 151 -6.25 -19.25 -26.71
C LEU A 151 -7.05 -20.54 -26.42
N ARG A 152 -6.81 -21.13 -25.24
CA ARG A 152 -7.45 -22.37 -24.79
C ARG A 152 -8.72 -22.08 -23.99
N THR A 153 -9.57 -23.08 -23.87
CA THR A 153 -10.74 -23.02 -22.96
C THR A 153 -10.31 -22.79 -21.50
N LEU A 154 -9.17 -23.35 -21.10
CA LEU A 154 -8.63 -23.16 -19.75
C LEU A 154 -8.25 -21.69 -19.47
N ASP A 155 -7.66 -20.99 -20.43
CA ASP A 155 -7.30 -19.57 -20.30
C ASP A 155 -8.55 -18.73 -19.99
N ARG A 156 -9.64 -18.96 -20.73
CA ARG A 156 -10.94 -18.29 -20.49
C ARG A 156 -11.52 -18.63 -19.13
N ARG A 157 -11.43 -19.90 -18.70
CA ARG A 157 -11.93 -20.33 -17.40
C ARG A 157 -11.13 -19.71 -16.25
N ARG A 158 -9.81 -19.62 -16.37
CA ARG A 158 -8.92 -18.96 -15.42
C ARG A 158 -9.24 -17.46 -15.33
N THR A 159 -9.38 -16.77 -16.44
CA THR A 159 -9.77 -15.36 -16.46
C THR A 159 -11.10 -15.11 -15.75
N ARG A 160 -12.13 -15.93 -16.02
CA ARG A 160 -13.41 -15.85 -15.28
C ARG A 160 -13.24 -16.10 -13.79
N ALA A 161 -12.46 -17.10 -13.42
CA ALA A 161 -12.21 -17.43 -12.00
C ALA A 161 -11.58 -16.25 -11.26
N LEU A 162 -10.62 -15.54 -11.87
CA LEU A 162 -9.98 -14.36 -11.29
C LEU A 162 -10.96 -13.19 -11.14
N ALA A 163 -11.75 -12.90 -12.17
CA ALA A 163 -12.76 -11.85 -12.12
C ALA A 163 -13.84 -12.14 -11.05
N THR A 164 -14.31 -13.40 -10.98
CA THR A 164 -15.29 -13.85 -9.98
C THR A 164 -14.71 -13.76 -8.56
N TYR A 165 -13.44 -14.12 -8.38
CA TYR A 165 -12.75 -14.00 -7.09
C TYR A 165 -12.72 -12.54 -6.61
N LEU A 166 -12.30 -11.60 -7.48
CA LEU A 166 -12.31 -10.19 -7.14
C LEU A 166 -13.72 -9.68 -6.84
N ALA A 167 -14.72 -10.00 -7.65
CA ALA A 167 -16.10 -9.65 -7.37
C ALA A 167 -16.54 -10.16 -5.99
N GLY A 168 -16.11 -11.37 -5.62
CA GLY A 168 -16.41 -11.97 -4.33
C GLY A 168 -15.81 -11.24 -3.13
N ILE A 169 -14.52 -10.91 -3.17
CA ILE A 169 -13.86 -10.19 -2.07
C ILE A 169 -14.33 -8.73 -2.00
N HIS A 170 -14.58 -8.07 -3.12
CA HIS A 170 -15.05 -6.69 -3.19
C HIS A 170 -16.49 -6.49 -2.66
N ARG A 171 -17.30 -7.53 -2.53
CA ARG A 171 -18.61 -7.47 -1.86
C ARG A 171 -18.50 -7.15 -0.38
N ARG A 172 -17.37 -7.48 0.25
CA ARG A 172 -17.12 -7.14 1.65
C ARG A 172 -16.78 -5.67 1.76
N ARG A 173 -17.72 -4.87 2.26
CA ARG A 173 -17.58 -3.43 2.41
C ARG A 173 -17.33 -3.04 3.86
N ARG A 174 -16.61 -1.94 4.06
CA ARG A 174 -16.33 -1.38 5.37
C ARG A 174 -16.76 0.09 5.40
N ARG A 175 -17.47 0.49 6.46
CA ARG A 175 -17.83 1.89 6.67
C ARG A 175 -16.72 2.59 7.45
N ASP A 176 -15.74 3.12 6.75
CA ASP A 176 -14.60 3.83 7.32
C ASP A 176 -14.14 4.96 6.37
N PRO A 177 -14.85 6.11 6.36
CA PRO A 177 -14.52 7.23 5.48
C PRO A 177 -13.09 7.77 5.64
N PRO A 178 -12.51 7.87 6.85
CA PRO A 178 -11.11 8.23 7.01
C PRO A 178 -10.16 7.28 6.31
N LEU A 179 -10.36 5.97 6.42
CA LEU A 179 -9.52 4.97 5.78
C LEU A 179 -9.61 5.05 4.24
N TYR A 180 -10.82 5.21 3.68
CA TYR A 180 -10.95 5.39 2.22
C TYR A 180 -10.17 6.60 1.71
N ARG A 181 -10.27 7.74 2.41
CA ARG A 181 -9.53 8.96 2.07
C ARG A 181 -8.02 8.77 2.21
N ARG A 182 -7.59 7.97 3.20
CA ARG A 182 -6.19 7.59 3.36
C ARG A 182 -5.71 6.77 2.15
N ARG A 183 -6.47 5.77 1.70
CA ARG A 183 -6.11 4.95 0.53
C ARG A 183 -5.96 5.78 -0.75
N LEU A 184 -6.84 6.76 -0.96
CA LEU A 184 -6.69 7.71 -2.08
C LEU A 184 -5.46 8.62 -1.94
N ARG A 185 -5.10 9.02 -0.72
CA ARG A 185 -3.87 9.79 -0.48
C ARG A 185 -2.63 8.95 -0.75
N GLU A 186 -2.63 7.69 -0.32
CA GLU A 186 -1.53 6.75 -0.56
C GLU A 186 -1.36 6.44 -2.05
N LEU A 187 -2.44 6.28 -2.81
CA LEU A 187 -2.38 6.14 -4.28
C LEU A 187 -1.60 7.29 -4.94
N ILE A 188 -1.72 8.50 -4.43
CA ILE A 188 -1.01 9.67 -4.99
C ILE A 188 0.39 9.80 -4.39
N GLY A 189 0.52 9.85 -3.07
CA GLY A 189 1.72 10.32 -2.39
C GLY A 189 2.59 9.25 -1.73
N HIS A 190 2.28 7.96 -1.86
CA HIS A 190 3.15 6.91 -1.34
C HIS A 190 4.35 6.67 -2.26
N GLY A 191 5.52 6.35 -1.69
CA GLY A 191 6.75 6.12 -2.45
C GLY A 191 6.71 4.98 -3.47
N GLU A 192 5.77 4.06 -3.38
CA GLU A 192 5.53 2.99 -4.36
C GLU A 192 4.38 3.29 -5.32
N CYS A 193 3.74 4.47 -5.21
CA CYS A 193 2.59 4.86 -6.00
C CYS A 193 2.93 6.05 -6.93
N ILE A 194 1.95 6.88 -7.32
CA ILE A 194 2.11 7.83 -8.42
C ILE A 194 3.33 8.73 -8.24
N MET A 195 3.44 9.48 -7.14
CA MET A 195 4.57 10.39 -6.91
C MET A 195 5.91 9.65 -6.81
N GLY A 196 5.99 8.54 -6.06
CA GLY A 196 7.25 7.79 -5.98
C GLY A 196 7.66 7.13 -7.30
N LEU A 197 6.70 6.81 -8.17
CA LEU A 197 6.99 6.33 -9.53
C LEU A 197 7.53 7.48 -10.40
N THR A 198 6.85 8.63 -10.42
CA THR A 198 7.29 9.80 -11.21
C THR A 198 8.68 10.28 -10.80
N ASP A 199 8.97 10.30 -9.48
CA ASP A 199 10.32 10.57 -8.95
C ASP A 199 11.38 9.58 -9.44
N SER A 200 10.99 8.32 -9.70
CA SER A 200 11.90 7.25 -10.14
C SER A 200 12.23 7.27 -11.64
N TYR A 201 11.48 8.04 -12.45
CA TYR A 201 11.75 8.13 -13.88
C TYR A 201 13.02 8.93 -14.16
N PRO A 202 13.95 8.42 -14.98
CA PRO A 202 15.05 9.25 -15.49
C PRO A 202 14.48 10.31 -16.43
N VAL A 203 14.78 11.58 -16.20
CA VAL A 203 14.22 12.69 -17.01
C VAL A 203 15.36 13.53 -17.55
N PRO A 204 15.39 13.79 -18.87
CA PRO A 204 14.46 13.33 -19.92
C PRO A 204 14.66 11.85 -20.29
N PHE A 205 13.58 11.13 -20.60
CA PHE A 205 13.63 9.77 -21.12
C PHE A 205 12.78 9.64 -22.40
N GLY A 206 13.37 9.90 -23.52
CA GLY A 206 12.69 10.00 -24.80
C GLY A 206 11.65 11.12 -24.80
N PHE A 207 10.37 10.79 -24.93
CA PHE A 207 9.26 11.75 -24.90
C PHE A 207 8.80 12.07 -23.45
N ILE A 208 9.31 11.35 -22.45
CA ILE A 208 8.92 11.54 -21.04
C ILE A 208 9.78 12.68 -20.48
N THR A 209 9.12 13.81 -20.20
CA THR A 209 9.70 15.01 -19.60
C THR A 209 9.12 15.25 -18.22
N GLN A 210 9.70 16.18 -17.47
CA GLN A 210 9.14 16.62 -16.17
C GLN A 210 7.70 17.12 -16.34
N ASP A 211 7.41 17.89 -17.39
CA ASP A 211 6.08 18.44 -17.64
C ASP A 211 5.03 17.33 -17.88
N VAL A 212 5.40 16.28 -18.59
CA VAL A 212 4.52 15.11 -18.82
C VAL A 212 4.21 14.41 -17.50
N LEU A 213 5.22 14.19 -16.65
CA LEU A 213 5.00 13.54 -15.34
C LEU A 213 4.19 14.44 -14.40
N ALA A 214 4.52 15.74 -14.32
CA ALA A 214 3.78 16.71 -13.53
C ALA A 214 2.31 16.79 -13.95
N ALA A 215 2.01 16.80 -15.26
CA ALA A 215 0.63 16.81 -15.75
C ALA A 215 -0.16 15.56 -15.33
N ILE A 216 0.49 14.39 -15.29
CA ILE A 216 -0.14 13.16 -14.80
C ILE A 216 -0.42 13.24 -13.29
N GLU A 217 0.52 13.74 -12.48
CA GLU A 217 0.32 13.95 -11.04
C GLU A 217 -0.83 14.91 -10.75
N ASP A 218 -0.87 16.05 -11.44
CA ASP A 218 -1.92 17.05 -11.31
C ASP A 218 -3.31 16.46 -11.63
N ALA A 219 -3.41 15.73 -12.74
CA ALA A 219 -4.65 15.05 -13.11
C ALA A 219 -5.06 14.01 -12.06
N CYS A 220 -4.12 13.22 -11.52
CA CYS A 220 -4.37 12.24 -10.47
C CYS A 220 -4.79 12.91 -9.16
N ASN A 221 -4.20 14.07 -8.81
CA ASN A 221 -4.61 14.83 -7.62
C ASN A 221 -6.03 15.40 -7.79
N GLN A 222 -6.43 15.84 -8.98
CA GLN A 222 -7.82 16.22 -9.28
C GLN A 222 -8.77 15.02 -9.10
N TRP A 223 -8.39 13.84 -9.59
CA TRP A 223 -9.16 12.61 -9.40
C TRP A 223 -9.30 12.25 -7.91
N ARG A 224 -8.27 12.39 -7.09
CA ARG A 224 -8.35 12.20 -5.63
C ARG A 224 -9.47 13.05 -5.01
N TRP A 225 -9.62 14.31 -5.45
CA TRP A 225 -10.70 15.18 -4.96
C TRP A 225 -12.08 14.72 -5.43
N ARG A 226 -12.21 14.28 -6.69
CA ARG A 226 -13.47 13.72 -7.23
C ARG A 226 -13.91 12.46 -6.47
N LEU A 227 -12.95 11.62 -6.08
CA LEU A 227 -13.21 10.33 -5.44
C LEU A 227 -13.40 10.42 -3.92
N ARG A 228 -12.90 11.47 -3.22
CA ARG A 228 -12.79 11.51 -1.76
C ARG A 228 -14.09 11.27 -0.99
N ASN A 229 -15.24 11.53 -1.61
CA ASN A 229 -16.55 11.35 -0.98
C ASN A 229 -17.24 10.02 -1.34
N LYS A 230 -16.63 9.20 -2.21
CA LYS A 230 -17.14 7.87 -2.58
C LYS A 230 -16.78 6.79 -1.54
N THR A 231 -16.89 7.15 -0.27
CA THR A 231 -16.42 6.32 0.86
C THR A 231 -17.19 5.01 1.04
N HIS A 232 -18.36 4.89 0.42
CA HIS A 232 -19.14 3.64 0.34
C HIS A 232 -18.43 2.56 -0.47
N ARG A 233 -17.43 2.93 -1.27
CA ARG A 233 -16.67 2.02 -2.11
C ARG A 233 -15.54 1.28 -1.37
N LEU A 234 -15.23 1.66 -0.11
CA LEU A 234 -14.20 0.95 0.66
C LEU A 234 -14.55 -0.53 0.82
N SER A 235 -13.79 -1.36 0.13
CA SER A 235 -14.01 -2.80 0.03
C SER A 235 -12.76 -3.58 0.45
N GLN A 236 -12.94 -4.86 0.74
CA GLN A 236 -11.81 -5.76 0.88
C GLN A 236 -11.14 -5.90 -0.49
N VAL A 237 -9.82 -5.68 -0.54
CA VAL A 237 -9.01 -5.76 -1.76
C VAL A 237 -7.80 -6.64 -1.55
N HIS A 238 -7.19 -7.07 -2.64
CA HIS A 238 -5.84 -7.62 -2.64
C HIS A 238 -4.79 -6.49 -2.54
N GLY A 239 -4.97 -5.43 -3.33
CA GLY A 239 -4.12 -4.23 -3.38
C GLY A 239 -2.96 -4.31 -4.37
N ASP A 240 -2.64 -5.51 -4.90
CA ASP A 240 -1.63 -5.71 -5.93
C ASP A 240 -1.93 -6.96 -6.79
N PHE A 241 -3.15 -7.02 -7.34
CA PHE A 241 -3.68 -8.18 -8.03
C PHE A 241 -3.23 -8.23 -9.50
N HIS A 242 -2.03 -8.72 -9.76
CA HIS A 242 -1.46 -8.85 -11.09
C HIS A 242 -1.01 -10.30 -11.40
N PRO A 243 -0.73 -10.66 -12.68
CA PRO A 243 -0.49 -12.05 -13.06
C PRO A 243 0.65 -12.77 -12.32
N TRP A 244 1.67 -12.06 -11.86
CA TRP A 244 2.79 -12.66 -11.10
C TRP A 244 2.41 -13.04 -9.66
N ASN A 245 1.36 -12.40 -9.11
CA ASN A 245 0.85 -12.67 -7.75
C ASN A 245 -0.27 -13.71 -7.74
N VAL A 246 -0.48 -14.44 -8.83
CA VAL A 246 -1.47 -15.53 -8.92
C VAL A 246 -0.76 -16.81 -9.34
N LEU A 247 -0.88 -17.86 -8.53
CA LEU A 247 -0.36 -19.19 -8.82
C LEU A 247 -1.50 -20.15 -9.10
N PHE A 248 -1.58 -20.67 -10.33
CA PHE A 248 -2.53 -21.69 -10.69
C PHE A 248 -1.97 -23.10 -10.47
N ARG A 249 -2.81 -23.95 -9.93
CA ARG A 249 -2.63 -25.40 -9.88
C ARG A 249 -3.43 -26.09 -11.00
N ARG A 250 -4.07 -27.19 -10.71
CA ARG A 250 -4.90 -27.89 -11.69
C ARG A 250 -6.20 -27.10 -11.97
N GLY A 251 -6.49 -26.91 -13.26
CA GLY A 251 -7.75 -26.24 -13.70
C GLY A 251 -7.78 -24.78 -13.31
N THR A 252 -8.79 -24.39 -12.54
CA THR A 252 -9.02 -23.01 -12.07
C THR A 252 -8.70 -22.82 -10.58
N ASP A 253 -8.09 -23.82 -9.95
CA ASP A 253 -7.64 -23.72 -8.57
C ASP A 253 -6.38 -22.83 -8.49
N PHE A 254 -6.38 -21.82 -7.62
CA PHE A 254 -5.29 -20.87 -7.49
C PHE A 254 -5.12 -20.35 -6.07
N SER A 255 -3.93 -19.82 -5.82
CA SER A 255 -3.61 -19.00 -4.66
C SER A 255 -3.14 -17.62 -5.09
N VAL A 256 -3.34 -16.63 -4.22
CA VAL A 256 -2.83 -15.28 -4.40
C VAL A 256 -1.68 -15.03 -3.43
N LEU A 257 -0.69 -14.24 -3.88
CA LEU A 257 0.52 -13.90 -3.14
C LEU A 257 0.57 -12.39 -2.92
N ASP A 258 1.40 -11.97 -1.98
CA ASP A 258 1.79 -10.56 -1.76
C ASP A 258 0.63 -9.58 -1.59
N ARG A 259 0.15 -9.46 -0.36
CA ARG A 259 -0.88 -8.50 0.05
C ARG A 259 -0.28 -7.34 0.84
N SER A 260 0.68 -6.64 0.26
CA SER A 260 1.52 -5.64 0.95
C SER A 260 0.83 -4.31 1.22
N ARG A 261 -0.26 -3.97 0.48
CA ARG A 261 -0.92 -2.64 0.55
C ARG A 261 -2.11 -2.56 1.51
N GLY A 262 -2.27 -3.55 2.38
CA GLY A 262 -3.38 -3.65 3.33
C GLY A 262 -4.63 -4.29 2.74
N GLU A 263 -5.63 -4.50 3.60
CA GLU A 263 -6.80 -5.33 3.25
C GLU A 263 -8.02 -4.55 2.76
N TRP A 264 -8.04 -3.22 2.90
CA TRP A 264 -9.17 -2.36 2.54
C TRP A 264 -8.73 -1.26 1.57
N GLY A 265 -9.44 -1.12 0.47
CA GLY A 265 -9.13 -0.15 -0.59
C GLY A 265 -10.28 0.04 -1.56
N GLU A 266 -9.95 0.62 -2.72
CA GLU A 266 -10.88 0.80 -3.83
C GLU A 266 -10.82 -0.42 -4.76
N PRO A 267 -11.92 -1.09 -5.08
CA PRO A 267 -11.97 -2.21 -6.02
C PRO A 267 -11.27 -1.97 -7.37
N ALA A 268 -11.31 -0.73 -7.85
CA ALA A 268 -10.67 -0.36 -9.10
C ALA A 268 -9.16 -0.63 -9.12
N ASP A 269 -8.47 -0.63 -7.96
CA ASP A 269 -7.03 -0.94 -7.89
C ASP A 269 -6.74 -2.36 -8.37
N ASP A 270 -7.47 -3.35 -7.84
CA ASP A 270 -7.28 -4.75 -8.21
C ASP A 270 -7.67 -5.02 -9.67
N VAL A 271 -8.82 -4.48 -10.10
CA VAL A 271 -9.33 -4.68 -11.47
C VAL A 271 -8.34 -4.10 -12.49
N THR A 272 -7.91 -2.86 -12.29
CA THR A 272 -6.96 -2.20 -13.22
C THR A 272 -5.60 -2.88 -13.21
N SER A 273 -5.13 -3.36 -12.06
CA SER A 273 -3.88 -4.09 -11.93
C SER A 273 -3.84 -5.36 -12.78
N MET A 274 -4.94 -6.11 -12.84
CA MET A 274 -5.01 -7.30 -13.68
C MET A 274 -5.14 -6.94 -15.17
N VAL A 275 -6.12 -6.11 -15.53
CA VAL A 275 -6.47 -5.92 -16.94
C VAL A 275 -5.42 -5.12 -17.72
N ILE A 276 -4.65 -4.25 -17.08
CA ILE A 276 -3.59 -3.50 -17.75
C ILE A 276 -2.47 -4.42 -18.25
N ASN A 277 -2.29 -5.59 -17.62
CA ASN A 277 -1.31 -6.59 -18.08
C ASN A 277 -1.75 -7.26 -19.38
N TYR A 278 -3.04 -7.48 -19.60
CA TYR A 278 -3.52 -7.94 -20.91
C TYR A 278 -3.25 -6.89 -22.01
N LEU A 279 -3.46 -5.60 -21.67
CA LEU A 279 -3.14 -4.50 -22.58
C LEU A 279 -1.63 -4.46 -22.88
N LEU A 280 -0.78 -4.46 -21.84
CA LEU A 280 0.69 -4.43 -21.99
C LEU A 280 1.19 -5.53 -22.92
N LEU A 281 0.81 -6.78 -22.67
CA LEU A 281 1.27 -7.93 -23.45
C LEU A 281 0.76 -7.87 -24.88
N SER A 282 -0.47 -7.39 -25.09
CA SER A 282 -1.01 -7.15 -26.42
C SER A 282 -0.25 -6.04 -27.17
N LEU A 283 0.06 -4.94 -26.50
CA LEU A 283 0.85 -3.84 -27.08
C LEU A 283 2.27 -4.30 -27.44
N CYS A 284 2.88 -5.14 -26.62
CA CYS A 284 4.20 -5.70 -26.92
C CYS A 284 4.19 -6.50 -28.22
N ARG A 285 3.14 -7.26 -28.49
CA ARG A 285 3.06 -8.14 -29.66
C ARG A 285 2.48 -7.46 -30.90
N TRP A 286 1.35 -6.75 -30.77
CA TRP A 286 0.56 -6.21 -31.90
C TRP A 286 0.46 -4.70 -31.95
N ARG A 287 1.08 -3.99 -31.00
CA ARG A 287 1.00 -2.52 -30.85
C ARG A 287 -0.42 -1.98 -30.63
N ARG A 288 -1.37 -2.88 -30.35
CA ARG A 288 -2.78 -2.58 -30.05
C ARG A 288 -3.39 -3.68 -29.19
N LEU A 289 -4.49 -3.39 -28.53
CA LEU A 289 -5.28 -4.46 -27.88
C LEU A 289 -5.94 -5.30 -28.98
N HIS A 290 -5.56 -6.57 -29.07
CA HIS A 290 -5.95 -7.44 -30.19
C HIS A 290 -5.91 -8.92 -29.82
N GLY A 291 -6.68 -9.73 -30.58
CA GLY A 291 -6.62 -11.19 -30.55
C GLY A 291 -6.92 -11.80 -29.17
N PRO A 292 -6.12 -12.75 -28.69
CA PRO A 292 -6.41 -13.44 -27.44
C PRO A 292 -6.47 -12.49 -26.23
N PHE A 293 -5.64 -11.47 -26.17
CA PHE A 293 -5.66 -10.52 -25.05
C PHE A 293 -6.86 -9.60 -25.05
N GLU A 294 -7.37 -9.20 -26.21
CA GLU A 294 -8.64 -8.46 -26.32
C GLU A 294 -9.80 -9.30 -25.80
N LEU A 295 -9.83 -10.58 -26.16
CA LEU A 295 -10.85 -11.50 -25.67
C LEU A 295 -10.78 -11.71 -24.15
N LEU A 296 -9.57 -11.88 -23.58
CA LEU A 296 -9.38 -12.01 -22.12
C LEU A 296 -9.72 -10.71 -21.39
N PHE A 297 -9.33 -9.55 -21.95
CA PHE A 297 -9.62 -8.24 -21.39
C PHE A 297 -11.14 -8.00 -21.29
N ARG A 298 -11.86 -8.21 -22.37
CA ARG A 298 -13.34 -8.09 -22.40
C ARG A 298 -14.00 -9.09 -21.46
N LEU A 299 -13.58 -10.36 -21.52
CA LEU A 299 -14.11 -11.43 -20.68
C LEU A 299 -13.93 -11.14 -19.19
N PHE A 300 -12.80 -10.55 -18.81
CA PHE A 300 -12.56 -10.17 -17.40
C PHE A 300 -13.54 -9.08 -16.96
N TRP A 301 -13.68 -8.00 -17.76
CA TRP A 301 -14.61 -6.91 -17.45
C TRP A 301 -16.05 -7.37 -17.39
N ASP A 302 -16.51 -8.10 -18.42
CA ASP A 302 -17.88 -8.61 -18.49
C ASP A 302 -18.19 -9.49 -17.25
N THR A 303 -17.29 -10.43 -16.93
CA THR A 303 -17.45 -11.30 -15.77
C THR A 303 -17.44 -10.53 -14.46
N TYR A 304 -16.51 -9.56 -14.30
CA TYR A 304 -16.44 -8.78 -13.08
C TYR A 304 -17.70 -7.93 -12.87
N LEU A 305 -18.17 -7.24 -13.88
CA LEU A 305 -19.38 -6.42 -13.82
C LEU A 305 -20.63 -7.27 -13.57
N GLU A 306 -20.79 -8.38 -14.28
CA GLU A 306 -21.89 -9.32 -14.06
C GLU A 306 -21.94 -9.86 -12.65
N GLN A 307 -20.78 -10.25 -12.12
CA GLN A 307 -20.68 -10.87 -10.79
C GLN A 307 -20.73 -9.88 -9.64
N SER A 308 -20.20 -8.67 -9.81
CA SER A 308 -20.14 -7.65 -8.75
C SER A 308 -21.36 -6.71 -8.74
N GLY A 309 -21.94 -6.42 -9.91
CA GLY A 309 -22.91 -5.36 -10.12
C GLY A 309 -22.33 -3.94 -9.94
N ASP A 310 -21.00 -3.80 -9.88
CA ASP A 310 -20.32 -2.53 -9.61
C ASP A 310 -20.04 -1.74 -10.90
N GLU A 311 -21.08 -1.19 -11.49
CA GLU A 311 -20.95 -0.29 -12.65
C GLU A 311 -20.17 1.00 -12.36
N GLU A 312 -20.09 1.40 -11.09
CA GLU A 312 -19.39 2.61 -10.67
C GLU A 312 -17.87 2.48 -10.81
N VAL A 313 -17.33 1.26 -10.84
CA VAL A 313 -15.89 1.00 -11.04
C VAL A 313 -15.35 1.71 -12.29
N MET A 314 -16.15 1.79 -13.35
CA MET A 314 -15.78 2.50 -14.59
C MET A 314 -15.58 4.00 -14.39
N ALA A 315 -16.33 4.61 -13.48
CA ALA A 315 -16.25 6.05 -13.20
C ALA A 315 -15.12 6.41 -12.21
N VAL A 316 -14.44 5.42 -11.65
CA VAL A 316 -13.38 5.64 -10.65
C VAL A 316 -12.02 5.05 -11.06
N ALA A 317 -11.95 4.25 -12.12
CA ALA A 317 -10.79 3.49 -12.54
C ALA A 317 -9.59 4.35 -13.01
N ALA A 318 -9.84 5.57 -13.48
CA ALA A 318 -8.82 6.38 -14.16
C ALA A 318 -7.50 6.57 -13.38
N PRO A 319 -7.47 7.03 -12.12
CA PRO A 319 -6.21 7.23 -11.40
C PRO A 319 -5.51 5.90 -11.05
N PHE A 320 -6.25 4.80 -10.97
CA PHE A 320 -5.67 3.47 -10.77
C PHE A 320 -5.02 2.95 -12.05
N PHE A 321 -5.62 3.19 -13.22
CA PHE A 321 -4.96 2.95 -14.49
C PHE A 321 -3.70 3.80 -14.66
N ALA A 322 -3.71 5.06 -14.22
CA ALA A 322 -2.53 5.91 -14.27
C ALA A 322 -1.40 5.33 -13.42
N PHE A 323 -1.69 4.93 -12.20
CA PHE A 323 -0.73 4.26 -11.31
C PHE A 323 -0.13 3.02 -11.98
N ARG A 324 -0.97 2.09 -12.42
CA ARG A 324 -0.51 0.84 -13.04
C ARG A 324 0.17 1.08 -14.39
N GLY A 325 -0.27 2.07 -15.15
CA GLY A 325 0.37 2.52 -16.39
C GLY A 325 1.78 3.03 -16.18
N LEU A 326 2.00 3.84 -15.14
CA LEU A 326 3.33 4.31 -14.75
C LEU A 326 4.24 3.15 -14.33
N VAL A 327 3.75 2.15 -13.59
CA VAL A 327 4.53 0.95 -13.24
C VAL A 327 5.00 0.22 -14.49
N ILE A 328 4.08 -0.17 -15.38
CA ILE A 328 4.41 -0.99 -16.56
C ILE A 328 5.20 -0.22 -17.63
N ALA A 329 5.12 1.10 -17.62
CA ALA A 329 5.93 1.95 -18.51
C ALA A 329 7.26 2.39 -17.87
N SER A 330 7.54 2.07 -16.60
CA SER A 330 8.76 2.48 -15.93
C SER A 330 9.99 1.79 -16.54
N PRO A 331 11.06 2.55 -16.86
CA PRO A 331 12.33 1.96 -17.31
C PRO A 331 13.07 1.21 -16.20
N VAL A 332 12.73 1.48 -14.94
CA VAL A 332 13.29 0.75 -13.78
C VAL A 332 12.70 -0.64 -13.70
N TRP A 333 11.37 -0.77 -13.78
CA TRP A 333 10.66 -2.05 -13.69
C TRP A 333 10.69 -2.84 -15.01
N TYR A 334 10.61 -2.14 -16.15
CA TYR A 334 10.56 -2.75 -17.48
C TYR A 334 11.64 -2.17 -18.39
N PRO A 335 12.94 -2.37 -18.11
CA PRO A 335 14.04 -1.72 -18.84
C PRO A 335 14.04 -2.04 -20.35
N LYS A 336 13.58 -3.23 -20.73
CA LYS A 336 13.56 -3.70 -22.13
C LYS A 336 12.28 -3.35 -22.89
N LEU A 337 11.32 -2.65 -22.27
CA LEU A 337 10.07 -2.31 -22.94
C LEU A 337 10.35 -1.32 -24.10
N PRO A 338 9.87 -1.57 -25.34
CA PRO A 338 10.08 -0.67 -26.46
C PRO A 338 9.46 0.72 -26.23
N MET A 339 10.15 1.78 -26.69
CA MET A 339 9.71 3.17 -26.48
C MET A 339 8.33 3.44 -27.13
N GLU A 340 8.03 2.80 -28.25
CA GLU A 340 6.72 2.91 -28.89
C GLU A 340 5.59 2.37 -27.98
N VAL A 341 5.82 1.24 -27.31
CA VAL A 341 4.85 0.66 -26.37
C VAL A 341 4.67 1.59 -25.17
N ARG A 342 5.78 2.17 -24.63
CA ARG A 342 5.70 3.18 -23.56
C ARG A 342 4.85 4.37 -23.97
N ARG A 343 5.03 4.87 -25.19
CA ARG A 343 4.25 6.01 -25.71
C ARG A 343 2.77 5.71 -25.77
N ARG A 344 2.38 4.51 -26.17
CA ARG A 344 0.98 4.09 -26.18
C ARG A 344 0.39 3.96 -24.76
N ILE A 345 1.19 3.47 -23.82
CA ILE A 345 0.79 3.40 -22.40
C ILE A 345 0.61 4.81 -21.82
N PHE A 346 1.52 5.74 -22.09
CA PHE A 346 1.37 7.13 -21.64
C PHE A 346 0.13 7.80 -22.25
N ARG A 347 -0.11 7.64 -23.56
CA ARG A 347 -1.35 8.12 -24.20
C ARG A 347 -2.60 7.50 -23.59
N PHE A 348 -2.57 6.20 -23.29
CA PHE A 348 -3.65 5.54 -22.58
C PHE A 348 -3.90 6.18 -21.22
N VAL A 349 -2.86 6.43 -20.43
CA VAL A 349 -2.94 7.09 -19.12
C VAL A 349 -3.54 8.49 -19.25
N GLU A 350 -2.99 9.33 -20.13
CA GLU A 350 -3.47 10.70 -20.35
C GLU A 350 -4.95 10.73 -20.78
N ASN A 351 -5.33 9.91 -21.75
CA ASN A 351 -6.69 9.87 -22.29
C ASN A 351 -7.70 9.31 -21.27
N VAL A 352 -7.32 8.30 -20.46
CA VAL A 352 -8.19 7.76 -19.41
C VAL A 352 -8.37 8.76 -18.28
N LEU A 353 -7.30 9.48 -17.88
CA LEU A 353 -7.39 10.56 -16.88
C LEU A 353 -8.28 11.71 -17.34
N GLY A 354 -8.31 12.02 -18.65
CA GLY A 354 -9.18 13.02 -19.26
C GLY A 354 -10.64 12.58 -19.41
N ALA A 355 -10.92 11.29 -19.36
CA ALA A 355 -12.27 10.77 -19.53
C ALA A 355 -13.07 10.85 -18.20
N SER A 356 -14.37 11.14 -18.30
CA SER A 356 -15.26 11.14 -17.12
C SER A 356 -15.57 9.73 -16.61
N ARG A 357 -15.53 8.75 -17.52
CA ARG A 357 -15.77 7.33 -17.26
C ARG A 357 -14.90 6.52 -18.24
N PHE A 358 -14.27 5.47 -17.74
CA PHE A 358 -13.55 4.51 -18.56
C PHE A 358 -14.55 3.64 -19.35
N ASP A 359 -14.24 3.38 -20.63
CA ASP A 359 -14.99 2.48 -21.48
C ASP A 359 -14.07 1.37 -22.01
N PRO A 360 -14.26 0.11 -21.59
CA PRO A 360 -13.44 -1.01 -22.05
C PRO A 360 -13.47 -1.23 -23.58
N ALA A 361 -14.51 -0.79 -24.27
CA ALA A 361 -14.60 -0.92 -25.73
C ALA A 361 -13.66 0.07 -26.47
N ARG A 362 -13.26 1.17 -25.80
CA ARG A 362 -12.46 2.27 -26.38
C ARG A 362 -10.97 2.19 -26.06
N VAL A 363 -10.47 1.06 -25.56
CA VAL A 363 -9.07 0.95 -25.11
C VAL A 363 -8.07 1.31 -26.20
N ASN A 364 -8.31 0.91 -27.45
CA ASN A 364 -7.43 1.26 -28.57
C ASN A 364 -7.44 2.77 -28.84
N GLU A 365 -8.58 3.45 -28.74
CA GLU A 365 -8.66 4.91 -28.87
C GLU A 365 -7.87 5.60 -27.76
N TYR A 366 -7.96 5.12 -26.52
CA TYR A 366 -7.13 5.65 -25.43
C TYR A 366 -5.63 5.47 -25.69
N CYS A 367 -5.22 4.41 -26.40
CA CYS A 367 -3.82 4.22 -26.82
C CYS A 367 -3.41 5.09 -28.02
N GLY A 368 -4.32 5.91 -28.58
CA GLY A 368 -4.07 6.74 -29.75
C GLY A 368 -4.06 5.94 -31.06
N LEU A 369 -4.99 5.00 -31.20
CA LEU A 369 -5.15 4.12 -32.35
C LEU A 369 -6.53 4.31 -32.98
#